data_c6a4e174241bc5600b6f787d3747db7f
#
_entry.id   c6a4e174241bc5600b6f787d3747db7f
#
_cell.length_a   1.000
_cell.length_b   1.000
_cell.length_c   1.000
_cell.angle_alpha   90.00
_cell.angle_beta   90.00
_cell.angle_gamma   90.00
#
_symmetry.space_group_name_H-M   'P 1'
#
loop_
_entity.id
_entity.type
_entity.pdbx_description
1 polymer ?
#
loop_
_entity_poly.entity_id
_entity_poly.type
_entity_poly.pdbx_seq_one_letter_code
_entity_poly.pdbx_strand_id
1 'polypeptide(L)'
;MYQAQRRSRSEFIPVRNLKYHVRLWGQPSQDMPPLVMVHGWMDVAASWQFVVDALAQDRYVIAPDWRGYGLTEAPSADNYWFPDYMADLDILLDHYAATTPVDLTGHSMGGNIAMMYAGVRPERIRRLINLEGFGMGETKPSQAPGRYAKWIDELKSLHKGELALKPYDDAAGVAGRLMKTNPRLPQDKADWLATHWAHVNADGKWAILGDPAHKIINANLYQVPEALEMYKRITAPTLSVVAREDSLGKWWAGKYTLAQYHERLQCVPDVRSGIINDAGHMLHHDQPEQLARMIEEFLAQEFK
;
A
#
# COMPACT_ATOMS: atom_id res chain seq x y z
N MET A 1 -16.78 -20.29 3.96
CA MET A 1 -16.27 -19.29 2.98
C MET A 1 -16.51 -17.92 3.56
N TYR A 2 -15.48 -17.06 3.58
CA TYR A 2 -15.59 -15.68 4.04
C TYR A 2 -16.63 -14.92 3.21
N GLN A 3 -17.42 -14.09 3.88
CA GLN A 3 -18.42 -13.22 3.25
C GLN A 3 -18.20 -11.80 3.75
N ALA A 4 -17.99 -10.87 2.83
CA ALA A 4 -17.85 -9.45 3.15
C ALA A 4 -19.11 -8.94 3.86
N GLN A 5 -18.95 -8.35 5.04
CA GLN A 5 -20.05 -7.81 5.85
C GLN A 5 -20.46 -6.44 5.35
N ARG A 6 -19.50 -5.61 5.00
CA ARG A 6 -19.71 -4.29 4.41
C ARG A 6 -19.53 -4.35 2.90
N ARG A 7 -20.60 -4.05 2.17
CA ARG A 7 -20.55 -4.07 0.70
C ARG A 7 -19.74 -2.92 0.18
N SER A 8 -18.82 -3.22 -0.73
CA SER A 8 -18.09 -2.22 -1.50
C SER A 8 -18.76 -1.97 -2.86
N ARG A 9 -18.50 -0.80 -3.43
CA ARG A 9 -18.74 -0.51 -4.84
C ARG A 9 -17.45 -0.16 -5.54
N SER A 10 -17.39 -0.40 -6.84
CA SER A 10 -16.25 -0.05 -7.69
C SER A 10 -16.60 1.19 -8.51
N GLU A 11 -15.66 2.13 -8.55
CA GLU A 11 -15.70 3.27 -9.46
C GLU A 11 -14.44 3.26 -10.34
N PHE A 12 -14.58 3.84 -11.53
CA PHE A 12 -13.47 4.05 -12.45
C PHE A 12 -13.41 5.53 -12.80
N ILE A 13 -12.31 6.18 -12.45
CA ILE A 13 -12.11 7.60 -12.68
C ILE A 13 -10.84 7.85 -13.51
N PRO A 14 -10.80 8.93 -14.30
CA PRO A 14 -9.58 9.33 -14.97
C PRO A 14 -8.60 9.95 -13.97
N VAL A 15 -7.39 9.38 -13.89
CA VAL A 15 -6.26 9.95 -13.13
C VAL A 15 -5.10 10.08 -14.10
N ARG A 16 -4.75 11.32 -14.45
CA ARG A 16 -3.79 11.61 -15.52
C ARG A 16 -4.23 10.93 -16.82
N ASN A 17 -3.44 10.00 -17.36
CA ASN A 17 -3.72 9.27 -18.60
C ASN A 17 -4.19 7.83 -18.37
N LEU A 18 -4.58 7.48 -17.14
CA LEU A 18 -5.00 6.13 -16.76
C LEU A 18 -6.44 6.13 -16.28
N LYS A 19 -7.14 5.03 -16.53
CA LYS A 19 -8.41 4.72 -15.90
C LYS A 19 -8.14 4.00 -14.59
N TYR A 20 -8.33 4.70 -13.48
CA TYR A 20 -8.10 4.22 -12.14
C TYR A 20 -9.33 3.53 -11.59
N HIS A 21 -9.16 2.34 -11.04
CA HIS A 21 -10.17 1.68 -10.24
C HIS A 21 -10.05 2.10 -8.78
N VAL A 22 -11.18 2.43 -8.17
CA VAL A 22 -11.30 2.77 -6.77
C VAL A 22 -12.42 1.95 -6.13
N ARG A 23 -12.10 1.27 -5.06
CA ARG A 23 -13.06 0.56 -4.23
C ARG A 23 -13.54 1.45 -3.10
N LEU A 24 -14.85 1.52 -2.94
CA LEU A 24 -15.49 2.43 -1.99
C LEU A 24 -16.41 1.67 -1.05
N TRP A 25 -16.41 2.03 0.23
CA TRP A 25 -17.37 1.58 1.23
C TRP A 25 -18.03 2.79 1.89
N GLY A 26 -19.25 2.61 2.35
CA GLY A 26 -20.02 3.68 2.98
C GLY A 26 -20.35 4.84 2.03
N GLN A 27 -20.69 5.98 2.60
CA GLN A 27 -21.06 7.20 1.88
C GLN A 27 -20.32 8.42 2.47
N PRO A 28 -20.06 9.47 1.67
CA PRO A 28 -19.53 10.73 2.17
C PRO A 28 -20.38 11.28 3.33
N SER A 29 -19.73 11.82 4.34
CA SER A 29 -20.35 12.47 5.49
C SER A 29 -19.75 13.86 5.68
N GLN A 30 -20.57 14.81 6.16
CA GLN A 30 -20.07 16.14 6.54
C GLN A 30 -19.37 16.13 7.90
N ASP A 31 -19.74 15.17 8.76
CA ASP A 31 -19.25 15.10 10.13
C ASP A 31 -17.97 14.30 10.27
N MET A 32 -17.61 13.51 9.25
CA MET A 32 -16.49 12.57 9.32
C MET A 32 -15.66 12.60 8.05
N PRO A 33 -14.37 12.96 8.14
CA PRO A 33 -13.46 12.94 7.00
C PRO A 33 -13.38 11.56 6.34
N PRO A 34 -13.16 11.50 5.01
CA PRO A 34 -12.92 10.24 4.33
C PRO A 34 -11.69 9.54 4.89
N LEU A 35 -11.75 8.21 4.96
CA LEU A 35 -10.60 7.36 5.25
C LEU A 35 -10.06 6.78 3.93
N VAL A 36 -8.91 7.26 3.52
CA VAL A 36 -8.22 6.78 2.31
C VAL A 36 -7.24 5.68 2.71
N MET A 37 -7.34 4.51 2.09
CA MET A 37 -6.54 3.33 2.43
C MET A 37 -5.79 2.85 1.18
N VAL A 38 -4.46 2.95 1.19
CA VAL A 38 -3.62 2.64 0.03
C VAL A 38 -2.77 1.39 0.27
N HIS A 39 -2.82 0.46 -0.69
CA HIS A 39 -2.24 -0.88 -0.57
C HIS A 39 -0.74 -0.94 -0.85
N GLY A 40 -0.11 -2.06 -0.52
CA GLY A 40 1.30 -2.35 -0.71
C GLY A 40 1.67 -2.84 -2.12
N TRP A 41 2.95 -3.17 -2.30
CA TRP A 41 3.46 -3.78 -3.52
C TRP A 41 2.85 -5.16 -3.75
N MET A 42 2.45 -5.44 -5.00
CA MET A 42 1.77 -6.69 -5.39
C MET A 42 0.54 -7.00 -4.52
N ASP A 43 -0.27 -5.97 -4.25
CA ASP A 43 -1.52 -6.06 -3.53
C ASP A 43 -2.62 -5.32 -4.29
N VAL A 44 -3.84 -5.32 -3.80
CA VAL A 44 -5.02 -4.69 -4.41
C VAL A 44 -5.91 -4.03 -3.34
N ALA A 45 -6.73 -3.07 -3.75
CA ALA A 45 -7.66 -2.36 -2.85
C ALA A 45 -8.60 -3.29 -2.07
N ALA A 46 -8.93 -4.45 -2.64
CA ALA A 46 -9.79 -5.45 -1.99
C ALA A 46 -9.21 -6.00 -0.68
N SER A 47 -7.89 -5.97 -0.50
CA SER A 47 -7.21 -6.42 0.72
C SER A 47 -7.65 -5.66 1.98
N TRP A 48 -8.19 -4.46 1.83
CA TRP A 48 -8.73 -3.67 2.95
C TRP A 48 -10.07 -4.16 3.48
N GLN A 49 -10.75 -5.08 2.76
CA GLN A 49 -12.08 -5.55 3.14
C GLN A 49 -12.15 -6.07 4.57
N PHE A 50 -11.15 -6.81 5.02
CA PHE A 50 -11.15 -7.40 6.38
C PHE A 50 -11.08 -6.34 7.47
N VAL A 51 -10.28 -5.29 7.26
CA VAL A 51 -10.21 -4.15 8.19
C VAL A 51 -11.50 -3.34 8.14
N VAL A 52 -12.05 -3.10 6.95
CA VAL A 52 -13.30 -2.34 6.80
C VAL A 52 -14.47 -3.07 7.47
N ASP A 53 -14.54 -4.40 7.35
CA ASP A 53 -15.57 -5.20 8.04
C ASP A 53 -15.43 -5.13 9.57
N ALA A 54 -14.21 -4.94 10.06
CA ALA A 54 -13.91 -4.86 11.49
C ALA A 54 -14.03 -3.47 12.10
N LEU A 55 -14.23 -2.41 11.30
CA LEU A 55 -14.47 -1.06 11.83
C LEU A 55 -15.78 -1.05 12.61
N ALA A 56 -15.79 -0.43 13.79
CA ALA A 56 -17.02 -0.27 14.60
C ALA A 56 -17.95 0.79 14.00
N GLN A 57 -17.39 1.85 13.43
CA GLN A 57 -18.13 2.95 12.83
C GLN A 57 -18.29 2.80 11.32
N ASP A 58 -19.43 3.23 10.80
CA ASP A 58 -19.61 3.39 9.36
C ASP A 58 -18.83 4.60 8.87
N ARG A 59 -17.87 4.37 7.97
CA ARG A 59 -17.02 5.41 7.39
C ARG A 59 -17.08 5.37 5.88
N TYR A 60 -16.90 6.54 5.27
CA TYR A 60 -16.59 6.61 3.86
C TYR A 60 -15.13 6.22 3.66
N VAL A 61 -14.91 5.01 3.16
CA VAL A 61 -13.57 4.47 2.90
C VAL A 61 -13.32 4.46 1.40
N ILE A 62 -12.14 4.94 1.00
CA ILE A 62 -11.68 5.08 -0.38
C ILE A 62 -10.38 4.31 -0.53
N ALA A 63 -10.37 3.27 -1.36
CA ALA A 63 -9.17 2.48 -1.61
C ALA A 63 -8.94 2.33 -3.12
N PRO A 64 -7.95 3.03 -3.69
CA PRO A 64 -7.56 2.84 -5.08
C PRO A 64 -6.75 1.55 -5.25
N ASP A 65 -6.88 0.91 -6.40
CA ASP A 65 -5.83 0.06 -6.92
C ASP A 65 -4.76 0.97 -7.52
N TRP A 66 -3.51 0.84 -7.09
CA TRP A 66 -2.43 1.63 -7.66
C TRP A 66 -2.23 1.33 -9.15
N ARG A 67 -1.64 2.27 -9.90
CA ARG A 67 -1.27 2.11 -11.32
C ARG A 67 -0.64 0.75 -11.58
N GLY A 68 -1.16 0.00 -12.56
CA GLY A 68 -0.68 -1.33 -12.93
C GLY A 68 -0.97 -2.43 -11.91
N TYR A 69 -1.86 -2.20 -10.94
CA TYR A 69 -2.37 -3.21 -10.01
C TYR A 69 -3.89 -3.30 -10.07
N GLY A 70 -4.42 -4.44 -9.66
CA GLY A 70 -5.85 -4.67 -9.57
C GLY A 70 -6.55 -4.39 -10.90
N LEU A 71 -7.57 -3.56 -10.86
CA LEU A 71 -8.36 -3.17 -12.04
C LEU A 71 -7.93 -1.80 -12.61
N THR A 72 -6.92 -1.15 -12.05
CA THR A 72 -6.33 0.08 -12.61
C THR A 72 -5.44 -0.25 -13.81
N GLU A 73 -5.56 0.56 -14.86
CA GLU A 73 -4.74 0.41 -16.06
C GLU A 73 -3.25 0.50 -15.75
N ALA A 74 -2.46 -0.29 -16.49
CA ALA A 74 -1.02 -0.12 -16.52
C ALA A 74 -0.66 1.04 -17.47
N PRO A 75 0.32 1.89 -17.11
CA PRO A 75 0.81 2.90 -18.05
C PRO A 75 1.50 2.23 -19.24
N SER A 76 1.53 2.92 -20.41
CA SER A 76 2.37 2.52 -21.54
C SER A 76 3.85 2.78 -21.25
N ALA A 77 4.36 2.20 -20.16
CA ALA A 77 5.73 2.34 -19.70
C ALA A 77 6.23 0.97 -19.21
N ASP A 78 7.52 0.77 -19.32
CA ASP A 78 8.15 -0.49 -18.93
C ASP A 78 8.82 -0.46 -17.55
N ASN A 79 8.56 0.59 -16.79
CA ASN A 79 8.99 0.73 -15.41
C ASN A 79 8.06 1.67 -14.63
N TYR A 80 8.15 1.63 -13.30
CA TYR A 80 7.33 2.43 -12.40
C TYR A 80 8.22 3.38 -11.61
N TRP A 81 7.94 4.68 -11.72
CA TRP A 81 8.64 5.71 -10.98
C TRP A 81 7.86 6.08 -9.71
N PHE A 82 8.52 6.01 -8.56
CA PHE A 82 7.85 6.19 -7.26
C PHE A 82 7.09 7.53 -7.12
N PRO A 83 7.58 8.68 -7.59
CA PRO A 83 6.82 9.93 -7.52
C PRO A 83 5.49 9.92 -8.27
N ASP A 84 5.29 9.06 -9.25
CA ASP A 84 4.00 8.94 -9.94
C ASP A 84 2.85 8.56 -9.01
N TYR A 85 3.11 7.72 -8.00
CA TYR A 85 2.09 7.34 -7.02
C TYR A 85 1.64 8.51 -6.16
N MET A 86 2.54 9.44 -5.83
CA MET A 86 2.18 10.65 -5.08
C MET A 86 1.33 11.61 -5.94
N ALA A 87 1.67 11.76 -7.22
CA ALA A 87 0.90 12.58 -8.15
C ALA A 87 -0.50 11.99 -8.39
N ASP A 88 -0.60 10.66 -8.52
CA ASP A 88 -1.89 9.99 -8.65
C ASP A 88 -2.73 10.13 -7.38
N LEU A 89 -2.11 10.00 -6.20
CA LEU A 89 -2.79 10.20 -4.93
C LEU A 89 -3.36 11.62 -4.81
N ASP A 90 -2.60 12.65 -5.20
CA ASP A 90 -3.03 14.04 -5.16
C ASP A 90 -4.32 14.24 -5.98
N ILE A 91 -4.36 13.72 -7.21
CA ILE A 91 -5.53 13.79 -8.10
C ILE A 91 -6.72 12.97 -7.54
N LEU A 92 -6.44 11.79 -6.96
CA LEU A 92 -7.49 10.99 -6.30
C LEU A 92 -8.11 11.78 -5.13
N LEU A 93 -7.29 12.45 -4.32
CA LEU A 93 -7.79 13.27 -3.21
C LEU A 93 -8.56 14.49 -3.73
N ASP A 94 -8.15 15.12 -4.82
CA ASP A 94 -8.91 16.20 -5.44
C ASP A 94 -10.31 15.75 -5.88
N HIS A 95 -10.41 14.54 -6.43
CA HIS A 95 -11.68 13.97 -6.89
C HIS A 95 -12.63 13.65 -5.74
N TYR A 96 -12.14 13.00 -4.66
CA TYR A 96 -12.99 12.46 -3.61
C TYR A 96 -13.20 13.38 -2.39
N ALA A 97 -12.28 14.31 -2.17
CA ALA A 97 -12.27 15.16 -0.98
C ALA A 97 -12.12 16.65 -1.30
N ALA A 98 -11.94 17.02 -2.57
CA ALA A 98 -11.65 18.39 -2.99
C ALA A 98 -10.51 19.00 -2.13
N THR A 99 -10.80 20.03 -1.33
CA THR A 99 -9.82 20.67 -0.43
C THR A 99 -9.89 20.17 1.01
N THR A 100 -10.81 19.24 1.32
CA THR A 100 -10.99 18.73 2.68
C THR A 100 -9.83 17.78 3.04
N PRO A 101 -9.12 17.99 4.17
CA PRO A 101 -8.10 17.06 4.61
C PRO A 101 -8.68 15.68 4.94
N VAL A 102 -7.98 14.63 4.55
CA VAL A 102 -8.41 13.24 4.72
C VAL A 102 -7.64 12.53 5.83
N ASP A 103 -8.19 11.43 6.32
CA ASP A 103 -7.44 10.44 7.07
C ASP A 103 -6.78 9.49 6.07
N LEU A 104 -5.47 9.37 6.12
CA LEU A 104 -4.70 8.55 5.16
C LEU A 104 -4.02 7.39 5.86
N THR A 105 -4.34 6.18 5.41
CA THR A 105 -3.71 4.93 5.86
C THR A 105 -2.98 4.29 4.69
N GLY A 106 -1.73 3.90 4.88
CA GLY A 106 -0.98 3.17 3.85
C GLY A 106 -0.26 1.96 4.43
N HIS A 107 -0.28 0.85 3.67
CA HIS A 107 0.43 -0.37 4.01
C HIS A 107 1.68 -0.53 3.15
N SER A 108 2.84 -0.86 3.76
CA SER A 108 4.08 -1.21 3.05
C SER A 108 4.49 -0.13 2.04
N MET A 109 4.51 -0.42 0.74
CA MET A 109 4.73 0.57 -0.32
C MET A 109 3.75 1.74 -0.22
N GLY A 110 2.45 1.46 0.01
CA GLY A 110 1.44 2.50 0.23
C GLY A 110 1.73 3.33 1.48
N GLY A 111 2.28 2.74 2.54
CA GLY A 111 2.75 3.45 3.73
C GLY A 111 3.91 4.41 3.41
N ASN A 112 4.86 3.96 2.59
CA ASN A 112 5.96 4.83 2.14
C ASN A 112 5.44 6.00 1.29
N ILE A 113 4.48 5.74 0.38
CA ILE A 113 3.84 6.78 -0.43
C ILE A 113 3.12 7.77 0.48
N ALA A 114 2.32 7.28 1.43
CA ALA A 114 1.53 8.09 2.35
C ALA A 114 2.43 9.01 3.21
N MET A 115 3.52 8.49 3.75
CA MET A 115 4.49 9.25 4.54
C MET A 115 5.15 10.37 3.71
N MET A 116 5.62 10.05 2.50
CA MET A 116 6.25 11.05 1.64
C MET A 116 5.23 12.08 1.15
N TYR A 117 4.03 11.65 0.75
CA TYR A 117 2.97 12.55 0.31
C TYR A 117 2.54 13.53 1.42
N ALA A 118 2.38 13.05 2.66
CA ALA A 118 2.04 13.90 3.80
C ALA A 118 3.09 14.99 4.09
N GLY A 119 4.36 14.75 3.75
CA GLY A 119 5.40 15.77 3.82
C GLY A 119 5.42 16.74 2.64
N VAL A 120 4.94 16.30 1.47
CA VAL A 120 4.84 17.12 0.25
C VAL A 120 3.59 18.01 0.27
N ARG A 121 2.46 17.46 0.77
CA ARG A 121 1.15 18.12 0.85
C ARG A 121 0.57 18.02 2.28
N PRO A 122 1.22 18.61 3.30
CA PRO A 122 0.80 18.43 4.68
C PRO A 122 -0.62 18.92 4.94
N GLU A 123 -1.08 19.94 4.23
CA GLU A 123 -2.44 20.51 4.33
C GLU A 123 -3.55 19.55 3.88
N ARG A 124 -3.20 18.49 3.13
CA ARG A 124 -4.18 17.50 2.62
C ARG A 124 -4.47 16.39 3.62
N ILE A 125 -3.69 16.26 4.68
CA ILE A 125 -3.75 15.14 5.61
C ILE A 125 -4.15 15.59 6.99
N ARG A 126 -5.29 15.08 7.49
CA ARG A 126 -5.76 15.32 8.85
C ARG A 126 -5.09 14.36 9.87
N ARG A 127 -5.01 13.10 9.51
CA ARG A 127 -4.39 12.03 10.30
C ARG A 127 -3.65 11.09 9.35
N LEU A 128 -2.47 10.66 9.76
CA LEU A 128 -1.64 9.75 8.96
C LEU A 128 -1.44 8.43 9.71
N ILE A 129 -1.66 7.31 9.05
CA ILE A 129 -1.43 5.98 9.61
C ILE A 129 -0.52 5.21 8.66
N ASN A 130 0.66 4.87 9.13
CA ASN A 130 1.65 4.10 8.40
C ASN A 130 1.73 2.68 8.94
N LEU A 131 1.37 1.70 8.12
CA LEU A 131 1.38 0.28 8.45
C LEU A 131 2.57 -0.39 7.74
N GLU A 132 3.63 -0.74 8.47
CA GLU A 132 4.81 -1.43 7.94
C GLU A 132 5.49 -0.72 6.74
N GLY A 133 5.29 0.59 6.59
CA GLY A 133 5.96 1.42 5.58
C GLY A 133 7.29 1.92 6.11
N PHE A 134 8.33 1.12 5.99
CA PHE A 134 9.63 1.36 6.62
C PHE A 134 10.56 2.28 5.83
N GLY A 135 10.17 2.68 4.60
CA GLY A 135 11.13 3.24 3.66
C GLY A 135 12.11 2.17 3.14
N MET A 136 13.26 2.61 2.70
CA MET A 136 14.31 1.74 2.14
C MET A 136 15.60 1.92 2.92
N GLY A 137 16.47 0.92 2.86
CA GLY A 137 17.82 1.00 3.42
C GLY A 137 18.62 2.16 2.79
N GLU A 138 19.60 2.66 3.52
CA GLU A 138 20.51 3.70 3.03
C GLU A 138 21.29 3.21 1.81
N THR A 139 21.52 4.10 0.85
CA THR A 139 22.33 3.84 -0.34
C THR A 139 23.53 4.78 -0.40
N LYS A 140 24.57 4.35 -1.12
CA LYS A 140 25.80 5.13 -1.33
C LYS A 140 25.93 5.46 -2.83
N PRO A 141 26.44 6.66 -3.19
CA PRO A 141 26.64 7.04 -4.58
C PRO A 141 27.44 6.03 -5.40
N SER A 142 28.39 5.33 -4.77
CA SER A 142 29.18 4.26 -5.41
C SER A 142 28.36 3.07 -5.92
N GLN A 143 27.12 2.92 -5.46
CA GLN A 143 26.20 1.86 -5.92
C GLN A 143 25.47 2.20 -7.22
N ALA A 144 25.50 3.48 -7.65
CA ALA A 144 24.76 3.93 -8.82
C ALA A 144 25.12 3.19 -10.12
N PRO A 145 26.41 2.98 -10.49
CA PRO A 145 26.73 2.26 -11.72
C PRO A 145 26.16 0.84 -11.75
N GLY A 146 26.28 0.09 -10.65
CA GLY A 146 25.73 -1.26 -10.54
C GLY A 146 24.19 -1.26 -10.53
N ARG A 147 23.56 -0.24 -9.94
CA ARG A 147 22.10 -0.07 -9.96
C ARG A 147 21.58 0.15 -11.38
N TYR A 148 22.20 1.04 -12.16
CA TYR A 148 21.82 1.27 -13.56
C TYR A 148 22.06 0.04 -14.42
N ALA A 149 23.18 -0.66 -14.26
CA ALA A 149 23.46 -1.89 -15.01
C ALA A 149 22.35 -2.94 -14.75
N LYS A 150 22.00 -3.16 -13.49
CA LYS A 150 20.94 -4.09 -13.10
C LYS A 150 19.58 -3.67 -13.69
N TRP A 151 19.24 -2.39 -13.62
CA TRP A 151 17.99 -1.87 -14.18
C TRP A 151 17.91 -2.12 -15.69
N ILE A 152 19.00 -1.86 -16.44
CA ILE A 152 19.10 -2.13 -17.89
C ILE A 152 18.89 -3.62 -18.18
N ASP A 153 19.49 -4.51 -17.40
CA ASP A 153 19.36 -5.95 -17.61
C ASP A 153 17.95 -6.45 -17.28
N GLU A 154 17.31 -5.92 -16.24
CA GLU A 154 15.92 -6.26 -15.89
C GLU A 154 14.94 -5.76 -16.97
N LEU A 155 15.17 -4.57 -17.58
CA LEU A 155 14.38 -4.10 -18.72
C LEU A 155 14.47 -5.07 -19.92
N LYS A 156 15.69 -5.53 -20.25
CA LYS A 156 15.86 -6.53 -21.30
C LYS A 156 15.15 -7.84 -21.00
N SER A 157 15.18 -8.28 -19.74
CA SER A 157 14.46 -9.48 -19.28
C SER A 157 12.95 -9.30 -19.38
N LEU A 158 12.42 -8.11 -19.03
CA LEU A 158 11.00 -7.81 -19.21
C LEU A 158 10.57 -7.94 -20.67
N HIS A 159 11.31 -7.28 -21.59
CA HIS A 159 11.01 -7.31 -23.02
C HIS A 159 11.14 -8.69 -23.67
N LYS A 160 11.90 -9.60 -23.05
CA LYS A 160 11.95 -11.02 -23.43
C LYS A 160 10.83 -11.86 -22.81
N GLY A 161 9.97 -11.30 -21.95
CA GLY A 161 8.92 -12.02 -21.25
C GLY A 161 9.38 -12.85 -20.04
N GLU A 162 10.67 -12.74 -19.65
CA GLU A 162 11.24 -13.53 -18.55
C GLU A 162 10.69 -13.13 -17.18
N LEU A 163 10.12 -11.92 -17.07
CA LEU A 163 9.51 -11.40 -15.83
C LEU A 163 7.99 -11.62 -15.77
N ALA A 164 7.38 -12.29 -16.74
CA ALA A 164 5.94 -12.50 -16.77
C ALA A 164 5.41 -13.09 -15.46
N LEU A 165 4.20 -12.69 -15.09
CA LEU A 165 3.48 -13.28 -13.97
C LEU A 165 2.87 -14.61 -14.42
N LYS A 166 3.20 -15.68 -13.74
CA LYS A 166 2.68 -17.01 -14.09
C LYS A 166 1.17 -17.06 -13.79
N PRO A 167 0.35 -17.48 -14.76
CA PRO A 167 -1.05 -17.75 -14.50
C PRO A 167 -1.23 -19.05 -13.71
N TYR A 168 -2.40 -19.22 -13.11
CA TYR A 168 -2.82 -20.39 -12.37
C TYR A 168 -3.95 -21.11 -13.09
N ASP A 169 -4.13 -22.39 -12.80
CA ASP A 169 -5.20 -23.19 -13.42
C ASP A 169 -6.58 -22.75 -12.94
N ASP A 170 -6.67 -22.34 -11.67
CA ASP A 170 -7.90 -21.96 -11.00
C ASP A 170 -7.67 -20.91 -9.89
N ALA A 171 -8.74 -20.46 -9.27
CA ALA A 171 -8.70 -19.55 -8.13
C ALA A 171 -8.01 -20.16 -6.91
N ALA A 172 -8.09 -21.49 -6.73
CA ALA A 172 -7.46 -22.17 -5.61
C ALA A 172 -5.93 -22.10 -5.70
N GLY A 173 -5.37 -22.15 -6.92
CA GLY A 173 -3.94 -21.90 -7.14
C GLY A 173 -3.51 -20.49 -6.73
N VAL A 174 -4.34 -19.47 -7.00
CA VAL A 174 -4.11 -18.10 -6.55
C VAL A 174 -4.19 -18.01 -5.02
N ALA A 175 -5.22 -18.59 -4.40
CA ALA A 175 -5.37 -18.65 -2.94
C ALA A 175 -4.17 -19.32 -2.28
N GLY A 176 -3.72 -20.46 -2.82
CA GLY A 176 -2.51 -21.14 -2.36
C GLY A 176 -1.25 -20.27 -2.43
N ARG A 177 -1.10 -19.44 -3.47
CA ARG A 177 -0.02 -18.45 -3.55
C ARG A 177 -0.12 -17.41 -2.44
N LEU A 178 -1.31 -16.85 -2.19
CA LEU A 178 -1.54 -15.87 -1.13
C LEU A 178 -1.16 -16.43 0.23
N MET A 179 -1.60 -17.65 0.55
CA MET A 179 -1.27 -18.35 1.79
C MET A 179 0.22 -18.71 1.90
N LYS A 180 0.89 -19.03 0.79
CA LYS A 180 2.35 -19.24 0.79
C LYS A 180 3.10 -17.95 1.12
N THR A 181 2.63 -16.81 0.67
CA THR A 181 3.22 -15.49 0.95
C THR A 181 2.89 -15.03 2.37
N ASN A 182 1.67 -15.28 2.82
CA ASN A 182 1.20 -15.03 4.17
C ASN A 182 0.62 -16.29 4.81
N PRO A 183 1.42 -17.10 5.53
CA PRO A 183 0.94 -18.35 6.15
C PRO A 183 -0.12 -18.17 7.25
N ARG A 184 -0.35 -16.94 7.72
CA ARG A 184 -1.41 -16.60 8.69
C ARG A 184 -2.77 -16.38 8.04
N LEU A 185 -2.82 -16.18 6.72
CA LEU A 185 -4.07 -15.92 6.01
C LEU A 185 -4.95 -17.19 6.00
N PRO A 186 -6.17 -17.16 6.60
CA PRO A 186 -7.08 -18.29 6.57
C PRO A 186 -7.53 -18.65 5.14
N GLN A 187 -7.79 -19.92 4.89
CA GLN A 187 -8.18 -20.42 3.58
C GLN A 187 -9.39 -19.68 3.00
N ASP A 188 -10.42 -19.46 3.80
CA ASP A 188 -11.66 -18.82 3.33
C ASP A 188 -11.46 -17.35 2.94
N LYS A 189 -10.57 -16.63 3.64
CA LYS A 189 -10.14 -15.26 3.26
C LYS A 189 -9.26 -15.29 2.01
N ALA A 190 -8.36 -16.29 1.90
CA ALA A 190 -7.53 -16.46 0.71
C ALA A 190 -8.35 -16.76 -0.54
N ASP A 191 -9.36 -17.62 -0.43
CA ASP A 191 -10.29 -17.94 -1.52
C ASP A 191 -11.06 -16.69 -1.99
N TRP A 192 -11.51 -15.88 -1.05
CA TRP A 192 -12.19 -14.62 -1.37
C TRP A 192 -11.24 -13.62 -2.05
N LEU A 193 -10.05 -13.39 -1.51
CA LEU A 193 -9.06 -12.50 -2.08
C LEU A 193 -8.62 -12.93 -3.48
N ALA A 194 -8.47 -14.23 -3.72
CA ALA A 194 -8.05 -14.76 -5.01
C ALA A 194 -8.92 -14.25 -6.16
N THR A 195 -10.24 -14.09 -5.93
CA THR A 195 -11.18 -13.57 -6.93
C THR A 195 -11.03 -12.06 -7.21
N HIS A 196 -10.27 -11.36 -6.39
CA HIS A 196 -9.96 -9.94 -6.53
C HIS A 196 -8.50 -9.69 -6.95
N TRP A 197 -7.64 -10.69 -6.79
CA TRP A 197 -6.22 -10.63 -7.15
C TRP A 197 -5.92 -11.13 -8.54
N ALA A 198 -6.85 -11.84 -9.16
CA ALA A 198 -6.69 -12.45 -10.47
C ALA A 198 -8.00 -12.43 -11.23
N HIS A 199 -7.90 -12.58 -12.54
CA HIS A 199 -9.03 -12.76 -13.45
C HIS A 199 -8.77 -13.91 -14.41
N VAL A 200 -9.83 -14.46 -14.99
CA VAL A 200 -9.71 -15.48 -16.02
C VAL A 200 -9.30 -14.79 -17.33
N ASN A 201 -8.16 -15.20 -17.89
CA ASN A 201 -7.64 -14.69 -19.17
C ASN A 201 -8.26 -15.44 -20.37
N ALA A 202 -7.88 -15.08 -21.59
CA ALA A 202 -8.39 -15.69 -22.81
C ALA A 202 -8.09 -17.20 -22.93
N ASP A 203 -7.06 -17.69 -22.24
CA ASP A 203 -6.68 -19.12 -22.23
C ASP A 203 -7.41 -19.91 -21.13
N GLY A 204 -8.37 -19.28 -20.42
CA GLY A 204 -9.09 -19.89 -19.32
C GLY A 204 -8.28 -20.04 -18.03
N LYS A 205 -7.12 -19.38 -17.93
CA LYS A 205 -6.24 -19.41 -16.76
C LYS A 205 -6.45 -18.18 -15.89
N TRP A 206 -6.20 -18.31 -14.60
CA TRP A 206 -6.25 -17.20 -13.63
C TRP A 206 -4.95 -16.40 -13.66
N ALA A 207 -4.99 -15.23 -14.28
CA ALA A 207 -3.89 -14.30 -14.39
C ALA A 207 -3.92 -13.27 -13.25
N ILE A 208 -2.79 -13.07 -12.60
CA ILE A 208 -2.65 -12.08 -11.52
C ILE A 208 -2.85 -10.67 -12.08
N LEU A 209 -3.66 -9.86 -11.39
CA LEU A 209 -3.91 -8.46 -11.69
C LEU A 209 -2.73 -7.59 -11.24
N GLY A 210 -1.68 -7.60 -12.04
CA GLY A 210 -0.45 -6.84 -11.80
C GLY A 210 0.42 -6.79 -13.05
N ASP A 211 1.13 -5.68 -13.21
CA ASP A 211 2.08 -5.52 -14.31
C ASP A 211 3.44 -6.13 -13.91
N PRO A 212 4.04 -7.02 -14.72
CA PRO A 212 5.36 -7.56 -14.47
C PRO A 212 6.47 -6.50 -14.40
N ALA A 213 6.30 -5.31 -14.97
CA ALA A 213 7.22 -4.18 -14.85
C ALA A 213 7.43 -3.69 -13.42
N HIS A 214 6.51 -3.99 -12.49
CA HIS A 214 6.70 -3.74 -11.06
C HIS A 214 7.86 -4.53 -10.42
N LYS A 215 8.37 -5.57 -11.10
CA LYS A 215 9.53 -6.33 -10.63
C LYS A 215 10.85 -5.64 -10.94
N ILE A 216 10.85 -4.65 -11.84
CA ILE A 216 12.06 -3.92 -12.23
C ILE A 216 12.50 -3.02 -11.08
N ILE A 217 13.78 -3.08 -10.78
CA ILE A 217 14.37 -2.23 -9.75
C ILE A 217 14.30 -0.75 -10.17
N ASN A 218 14.05 0.15 -9.23
CA ASN A 218 14.15 1.58 -9.53
C ASN A 218 15.59 1.92 -9.91
N ALA A 219 15.79 2.60 -11.04
CA ALA A 219 17.10 3.03 -11.52
C ALA A 219 17.79 4.00 -10.54
N ASN A 220 17.01 4.90 -9.91
CA ASN A 220 17.53 5.84 -8.95
C ASN A 220 17.79 5.18 -7.60
N LEU A 221 18.88 5.57 -6.97
CA LEU A 221 19.17 5.21 -5.59
C LEU A 221 18.16 5.90 -4.66
N TYR A 222 17.72 5.20 -3.62
CA TYR A 222 16.88 5.79 -2.59
C TYR A 222 17.69 6.75 -1.73
N GLN A 223 17.25 8.00 -1.65
CA GLN A 223 17.93 9.04 -0.90
C GLN A 223 17.27 9.23 0.46
N VAL A 224 17.86 8.63 1.51
CA VAL A 224 17.35 8.78 2.88
C VAL A 224 17.26 10.24 3.32
N PRO A 225 18.26 11.13 3.04
CA PRO A 225 18.14 12.53 3.42
C PRO A 225 16.93 13.23 2.82
N GLU A 226 16.58 12.96 1.55
CA GLU A 226 15.39 13.54 0.91
C GLU A 226 14.11 13.07 1.61
N ALA A 227 14.02 11.79 1.93
CA ALA A 227 12.86 11.24 2.65
C ALA A 227 12.70 11.87 4.03
N LEU A 228 13.80 12.09 4.77
CA LEU A 228 13.77 12.72 6.07
C LEU A 228 13.35 14.20 6.01
N GLU A 229 13.73 14.94 4.96
CA GLU A 229 13.22 16.31 4.78
C GLU A 229 11.70 16.33 4.55
N MET A 230 11.13 15.33 3.85
CA MET A 230 9.68 15.19 3.74
C MET A 230 9.05 14.86 5.11
N TYR A 231 9.63 13.92 5.88
CA TYR A 231 9.12 13.54 7.21
C TYR A 231 9.06 14.71 8.19
N LYS A 232 10.07 15.60 8.19
CA LYS A 232 10.10 16.83 9.01
C LYS A 232 8.93 17.78 8.72
N ARG A 233 8.36 17.71 7.53
CA ARG A 233 7.25 18.57 7.09
C ARG A 233 5.86 17.99 7.35
N ILE A 234 5.76 16.76 7.83
CA ILE A 234 4.48 16.16 8.18
C ILE A 234 3.90 16.93 9.36
N THR A 235 2.75 17.59 9.16
CA THR A 235 2.03 18.31 10.21
C THR A 235 0.91 17.48 10.83
N ALA A 236 0.45 16.46 10.11
CA ALA A 236 -0.59 15.57 10.61
C ALA A 236 -0.08 14.70 11.76
N PRO A 237 -0.82 14.56 12.87
CA PRO A 237 -0.55 13.52 13.85
C PRO A 237 -0.45 12.16 13.13
N THR A 238 0.62 11.43 13.43
CA THR A 238 1.00 10.22 12.73
C THR A 238 1.02 9.01 13.66
N LEU A 239 0.41 7.91 13.24
CA LEU A 239 0.51 6.61 13.88
C LEU A 239 1.35 5.67 13.01
N SER A 240 2.50 5.23 13.51
CA SER A 240 3.31 4.20 12.88
C SER A 240 3.03 2.86 13.53
N VAL A 241 2.54 1.89 12.76
CA VAL A 241 2.17 0.57 13.25
C VAL A 241 3.08 -0.48 12.64
N VAL A 242 3.64 -1.32 13.49
CA VAL A 242 4.47 -2.47 13.09
C VAL A 242 3.86 -3.77 13.61
N ALA A 243 4.12 -4.86 12.93
CA ALA A 243 3.80 -6.18 13.42
C ALA A 243 4.75 -6.62 14.53
N ARG A 244 4.31 -7.53 15.41
CA ARG A 244 5.19 -8.14 16.42
C ARG A 244 6.34 -8.90 15.77
N GLU A 245 6.12 -9.50 14.62
CA GLU A 245 7.16 -10.17 13.86
C GLU A 245 7.97 -9.15 13.05
N ASP A 246 9.30 -9.15 13.25
CA ASP A 246 10.20 -8.23 12.56
C ASP A 246 10.36 -8.63 11.08
N SER A 247 9.45 -8.16 10.24
CA SER A 247 9.51 -8.32 8.79
C SER A 247 10.65 -7.52 8.16
N LEU A 248 10.97 -6.34 8.69
CA LEU A 248 12.06 -5.51 8.20
C LEU A 248 13.42 -6.20 8.34
N GLY A 249 13.70 -6.72 9.52
CA GLY A 249 14.95 -7.45 9.78
C GLY A 249 15.11 -8.67 8.90
N LYS A 250 14.01 -9.40 8.63
CA LYS A 250 14.01 -10.54 7.70
C LYS A 250 14.35 -10.14 6.27
N TRP A 251 13.72 -9.09 5.73
CA TRP A 251 13.93 -8.66 4.34
C TRP A 251 15.31 -8.07 4.08
N TRP A 252 15.83 -7.33 5.06
CA TRP A 252 17.11 -6.65 4.90
C TRP A 252 18.31 -7.41 5.48
N ALA A 253 18.05 -8.59 6.05
CA ALA A 253 19.11 -9.42 6.67
C ALA A 253 20.03 -8.60 7.60
N GLY A 254 19.42 -7.74 8.42
CA GLY A 254 20.11 -6.88 9.37
C GLY A 254 20.80 -5.64 8.79
N LYS A 255 20.76 -5.41 7.47
CA LYS A 255 21.35 -4.21 6.83
C LYS A 255 20.51 -2.95 7.05
N TYR A 256 19.26 -3.11 7.37
CA TYR A 256 18.34 -2.06 7.81
C TYR A 256 17.44 -2.65 8.89
N THR A 257 17.34 -1.98 10.02
CA THR A 257 16.73 -2.51 11.25
C THR A 257 15.54 -1.66 11.72
N LEU A 258 14.68 -2.24 12.55
CA LEU A 258 13.59 -1.50 13.21
C LEU A 258 14.13 -0.34 14.06
N ALA A 259 15.27 -0.49 14.71
CA ALA A 259 15.89 0.60 15.47
C ALA A 259 16.21 1.80 14.56
N GLN A 260 16.82 1.56 13.40
CA GLN A 260 17.10 2.62 12.42
C GLN A 260 15.84 3.22 11.83
N TYR A 261 14.78 2.42 11.62
CA TYR A 261 13.49 2.93 11.21
C TYR A 261 12.88 3.87 12.28
N HIS A 262 12.90 3.46 13.55
CA HIS A 262 12.39 4.27 14.65
C HIS A 262 13.20 5.57 14.82
N GLU A 263 14.52 5.53 14.60
CA GLU A 263 15.36 6.73 14.58
C GLU A 263 14.90 7.71 13.49
N ARG A 264 14.63 7.22 12.26
CA ARG A 264 14.10 8.05 11.17
C ARG A 264 12.73 8.66 11.48
N LEU A 265 11.86 7.91 12.16
CA LEU A 265 10.55 8.40 12.57
C LEU A 265 10.62 9.58 13.55
N GLN A 266 11.70 9.76 14.28
CA GLN A 266 11.91 10.92 15.17
C GLN A 266 11.95 12.25 14.40
N CYS A 267 12.09 12.22 13.06
CA CYS A 267 11.98 13.41 12.24
C CYS A 267 10.51 13.88 12.05
N VAL A 268 9.53 13.01 12.33
CA VAL A 268 8.10 13.35 12.25
C VAL A 268 7.71 14.07 13.55
N PRO A 269 7.18 15.31 13.49
CA PRO A 269 6.96 16.14 14.69
C PRO A 269 5.99 15.54 15.71
N ASP A 270 4.90 14.90 15.27
CA ASP A 270 3.92 14.23 16.16
C ASP A 270 3.73 12.78 15.67
N VAL A 271 4.54 11.87 16.18
CA VAL A 271 4.48 10.45 15.83
C VAL A 271 4.24 9.58 17.06
N ARG A 272 3.35 8.61 16.92
CA ARG A 272 3.06 7.55 17.88
C ARG A 272 3.34 6.20 17.26
N SER A 273 3.70 5.24 18.10
CA SER A 273 3.99 3.87 17.66
C SER A 273 2.94 2.91 18.19
N GLY A 274 2.49 2.00 17.32
CA GLY A 274 1.61 0.89 17.64
C GLY A 274 2.22 -0.44 17.25
N ILE A 275 1.84 -1.51 17.94
CA ILE A 275 2.28 -2.87 17.63
C ILE A 275 1.04 -3.76 17.51
N ILE A 276 0.95 -4.51 16.41
CA ILE A 276 -0.06 -5.56 16.24
C ILE A 276 0.55 -6.90 16.65
N ASN A 277 -0.04 -7.53 17.65
CA ASN A 277 0.41 -8.85 18.10
C ASN A 277 -0.10 -9.94 17.15
N ASP A 278 0.59 -11.09 17.15
CA ASP A 278 0.27 -12.25 16.31
C ASP A 278 0.13 -11.93 14.82
N ALA A 279 0.92 -10.98 14.35
CA ALA A 279 0.93 -10.51 12.98
C ALA A 279 2.36 -10.47 12.40
N GLY A 280 2.44 -10.65 11.09
CA GLY A 280 3.59 -10.35 10.26
C GLY A 280 3.32 -9.14 9.36
N HIS A 281 4.06 -9.04 8.26
CA HIS A 281 3.95 -7.89 7.33
C HIS A 281 2.53 -7.58 6.85
N MET A 282 1.70 -8.62 6.66
CA MET A 282 0.31 -8.47 6.22
C MET A 282 -0.64 -8.29 7.42
N LEU A 283 -0.29 -7.43 8.36
CA LEU A 283 -1.00 -7.23 9.62
C LEU A 283 -2.51 -6.91 9.45
N HIS A 284 -2.89 -6.30 8.34
CA HIS A 284 -4.28 -6.00 7.98
C HIS A 284 -5.07 -7.24 7.52
N HIS A 285 -4.38 -8.33 7.13
CA HIS A 285 -4.97 -9.64 6.90
C HIS A 285 -4.97 -10.51 8.16
N ASP A 286 -3.87 -10.40 8.94
CA ASP A 286 -3.60 -11.28 10.07
C ASP A 286 -4.50 -10.93 11.27
N GLN A 287 -4.61 -9.64 11.58
CA GLN A 287 -5.30 -9.12 12.76
C GLN A 287 -6.18 -7.89 12.43
N PRO A 288 -7.15 -8.03 11.50
CA PRO A 288 -7.95 -6.90 11.05
C PRO A 288 -8.75 -6.24 12.18
N GLU A 289 -9.25 -7.00 13.16
CA GLU A 289 -10.02 -6.48 14.28
C GLU A 289 -9.13 -5.66 15.25
N GLN A 290 -7.90 -6.13 15.51
CA GLN A 290 -6.96 -5.39 16.35
C GLN A 290 -6.52 -4.10 15.66
N LEU A 291 -6.27 -4.18 14.36
CA LEU A 291 -5.89 -3.02 13.56
C LEU A 291 -7.02 -2.01 13.44
N ALA A 292 -8.25 -2.45 13.17
CA ALA A 292 -9.41 -1.57 13.06
C ALA A 292 -9.64 -0.77 14.36
N ARG A 293 -9.59 -1.43 15.52
CA ARG A 293 -9.68 -0.74 16.82
C ARG A 293 -8.59 0.30 16.99
N MET A 294 -7.33 -0.04 16.68
CA MET A 294 -6.20 0.89 16.81
C MET A 294 -6.35 2.10 15.87
N ILE A 295 -6.83 1.90 14.66
CA ILE A 295 -7.15 2.97 13.70
C ILE A 295 -8.22 3.87 14.29
N GLU A 296 -9.35 3.32 14.72
CA GLU A 296 -10.47 4.12 15.25
C GLU A 296 -10.13 4.88 16.53
N GLU A 297 -9.41 4.24 17.45
CA GLU A 297 -8.89 4.89 18.66
C GLU A 297 -7.98 6.09 18.33
N PHE A 298 -7.10 5.94 17.34
CA PHE A 298 -6.24 7.04 16.90
C PHE A 298 -7.02 8.15 16.19
N LEU A 299 -7.96 7.80 15.32
CA LEU A 299 -8.77 8.78 14.59
C LEU A 299 -9.73 9.59 15.50
N ALA A 300 -10.15 9.01 16.62
CA ALA A 300 -11.04 9.66 17.60
C ALA A 300 -10.31 10.59 18.58
N GLN A 301 -8.97 10.55 18.65
CA GLN A 301 -8.22 11.39 19.58
C GLN A 301 -8.31 12.87 19.18
N GLU A 302 -8.51 13.73 20.19
CA GLU A 302 -8.33 15.18 20.03
C GLU A 302 -6.83 15.50 20.13
N PHE A 303 -6.32 16.19 19.13
CA PHE A 303 -4.95 16.68 19.10
C PHE A 303 -5.00 18.20 19.24
N LYS A 304 -4.22 18.70 20.18
CA LYS A 304 -4.12 20.14 20.46
C LYS A 304 -3.26 20.83 19.42
#